data_47373492c4a5a21543dda8f215f99d9c
#
_entry.id   47373492c4a5a21543dda8f215f99d9c
#
_cell.length_a   1.000
_cell.length_b   1.000
_cell.length_c   1.000
_cell.angle_alpha   90.00
_cell.angle_beta   90.00
_cell.angle_gamma   90.00
#
_symmetry.space_group_name_H-M   'P 1'
#
loop_
_entity.id
_entity.type
_entity.pdbx_description
1 polymer ?
#
loop_
_entity_poly.entity_id
_entity_poly.type
_entity_poly.pdbx_seq_one_letter_code
_entity_poly.pdbx_strand_id
1 'polypeptide(L)'
;MRRLLAGITVAGFLLALTAAAFAATQTISGQLVDETCYKQNKVNTGVDHKMPEDTPGCAVTCAKMGLPLALLTADGKLYTVTGDLAANNNAKLVPHLSHKVELTGDVTEKGGTMTIAASSLKMISK
;
A
#
# COMPACT_ATOMS: atom_id res chain seq x y z
N MET A 1 -31.27 -27.03 61.31
CA MET A 1 -29.94 -27.08 60.67
C MET A 1 -30.07 -26.43 59.30
N ARG A 2 -29.58 -25.18 59.22
CA ARG A 2 -29.62 -24.40 57.98
C ARG A 2 -28.28 -24.58 57.26
N ARG A 3 -28.33 -25.13 56.05
CA ARG A 3 -27.18 -25.19 55.17
C ARG A 3 -27.29 -24.06 54.16
N LEU A 4 -26.43 -23.05 54.34
CA LEU A 4 -26.22 -21.97 53.39
C LEU A 4 -25.32 -22.48 52.26
N LEU A 5 -25.86 -22.49 51.05
CA LEU A 5 -25.11 -22.72 49.81
C LEU A 5 -24.60 -21.36 49.30
N ALA A 6 -23.32 -21.12 49.45
CA ALA A 6 -22.66 -19.95 48.86
C ALA A 6 -22.43 -20.19 47.38
N GLY A 7 -23.16 -19.46 46.52
CA GLY A 7 -22.92 -19.43 45.11
C GLY A 7 -21.69 -18.57 44.77
N ILE A 8 -20.69 -19.19 44.17
CA ILE A 8 -19.52 -18.49 43.62
C ILE A 8 -19.84 -18.12 42.18
N THR A 9 -20.14 -16.85 41.97
CA THR A 9 -20.21 -16.27 40.62
C THR A 9 -18.82 -15.96 40.12
N VAL A 10 -18.29 -16.79 39.22
CA VAL A 10 -17.06 -16.49 38.46
C VAL A 10 -17.44 -15.52 37.36
N ALA A 11 -17.13 -14.25 37.57
CA ALA A 11 -17.21 -13.24 36.55
C ALA A 11 -15.99 -13.44 35.61
N GLY A 12 -16.21 -14.05 34.46
CA GLY A 12 -15.21 -14.17 33.41
C GLY A 12 -14.91 -12.80 32.79
N PHE A 13 -13.76 -12.25 33.09
CA PHE A 13 -13.25 -11.04 32.48
C PHE A 13 -12.66 -11.44 31.11
N LEU A 14 -13.44 -11.25 30.04
CA LEU A 14 -12.94 -11.35 28.68
C LEU A 14 -12.02 -10.15 28.40
N LEU A 15 -10.71 -10.34 28.53
CA LEU A 15 -9.74 -9.41 27.97
C LEU A 15 -9.84 -9.50 26.44
N ALA A 16 -10.52 -8.54 25.83
CA ALA A 16 -10.41 -8.31 24.42
C ALA A 16 -9.00 -7.77 24.12
N LEU A 17 -8.10 -8.63 23.67
CA LEU A 17 -6.84 -8.18 23.08
C LEU A 17 -7.18 -7.45 21.79
N THR A 18 -7.29 -6.14 21.85
CA THR A 18 -7.23 -5.30 20.65
C THR A 18 -5.81 -5.37 20.12
N ALA A 19 -5.59 -6.16 19.08
CA ALA A 19 -4.34 -6.10 18.33
C ALA A 19 -4.26 -4.71 17.71
N ALA A 20 -3.46 -3.84 18.32
CA ALA A 20 -3.09 -2.57 17.72
C ALA A 20 -2.30 -2.90 16.45
N ALA A 21 -2.84 -2.52 15.28
CA ALA A 21 -2.10 -2.58 14.04
C ALA A 21 -0.96 -1.56 14.12
N PHE A 22 0.25 -2.03 14.44
CA PHE A 22 1.42 -1.17 14.45
C PHE A 22 1.85 -0.95 13.00
N ALA A 23 1.78 0.32 12.57
CA ALA A 23 2.48 0.74 11.36
C ALA A 23 3.99 0.63 11.62
N ALA A 24 4.70 -0.14 10.80
CA ALA A 24 6.15 -0.28 10.90
C ALA A 24 6.81 0.40 9.71
N THR A 25 7.81 1.23 9.96
CA THR A 25 8.63 1.83 8.90
C THR A 25 9.43 0.74 8.20
N GLN A 26 9.27 0.63 6.90
CA GLN A 26 9.94 -0.36 6.06
C GLN A 26 10.51 0.29 4.81
N THR A 27 11.51 -0.35 4.24
CA THR A 27 12.06 -0.03 2.93
C THR A 27 11.72 -1.17 1.98
N ILE A 28 10.99 -0.86 0.92
CA ILE A 28 10.47 -1.85 -0.03
C ILE A 28 10.86 -1.44 -1.45
N SER A 29 11.38 -2.41 -2.20
CA SER A 29 11.75 -2.22 -3.61
C SER A 29 10.71 -2.82 -4.53
N GLY A 30 10.44 -2.14 -5.64
CA GLY A 30 9.51 -2.62 -6.65
C GLY A 30 9.41 -1.67 -7.83
N GLN A 31 8.51 -1.98 -8.74
CA GLN A 31 8.18 -1.13 -9.87
C GLN A 31 7.01 -0.22 -9.50
N LEU A 32 7.13 1.07 -9.79
CA LEU A 32 6.04 2.02 -9.57
C LEU A 32 5.06 1.94 -10.74
N VAL A 33 3.81 1.61 -10.44
CA VAL A 33 2.76 1.38 -11.45
C VAL A 33 1.51 2.21 -11.16
N ASP A 34 0.71 2.47 -12.19
CA ASP A 34 -0.68 2.92 -12.00
C ASP A 34 -1.48 1.78 -11.39
N GLU A 35 -1.98 1.97 -10.18
CA GLU A 35 -2.66 0.91 -9.44
C GLU A 35 -3.96 0.47 -10.13
N THR A 36 -4.72 1.42 -10.64
CA THR A 36 -6.01 1.15 -11.28
C THR A 36 -5.84 0.35 -12.55
N CYS A 37 -4.94 0.80 -13.43
CA CYS A 37 -4.65 0.10 -14.68
C CYS A 37 -4.07 -1.30 -14.45
N TYR A 38 -3.16 -1.42 -13.49
CA TYR A 38 -2.58 -2.72 -13.15
C TYR A 38 -3.62 -3.72 -12.62
N LYS A 39 -4.56 -3.25 -11.78
CA LYS A 39 -5.65 -4.11 -11.27
C LYS A 39 -6.62 -4.55 -12.37
N GLN A 40 -6.84 -3.73 -13.37
CA GLN A 40 -7.66 -4.08 -14.53
C GLN A 40 -6.97 -5.13 -15.41
N ASN A 41 -5.69 -4.94 -15.67
CA ASN A 41 -4.88 -5.87 -16.43
C ASN A 41 -3.44 -5.84 -15.93
N LYS A 42 -2.94 -6.97 -15.46
CA LYS A 42 -1.60 -7.09 -14.84
C LYS A 42 -0.44 -6.85 -15.80
N VAL A 43 -0.68 -6.82 -17.11
CA VAL A 43 0.34 -6.42 -18.10
C VAL A 43 0.57 -4.91 -18.11
N ASN A 44 -0.34 -4.14 -17.49
CA ASN A 44 -0.29 -2.69 -17.41
C ASN A 44 0.71 -2.24 -16.34
N THR A 45 1.97 -2.57 -16.52
CA THR A 45 3.05 -2.15 -15.64
C THR A 45 3.66 -0.83 -16.07
N GLY A 46 3.29 -0.34 -17.26
CA GLY A 46 3.82 0.89 -17.80
C GLY A 46 5.32 0.87 -18.09
N VAL A 47 5.87 -0.31 -18.36
CA VAL A 47 7.28 -0.42 -18.75
C VAL A 47 7.57 0.54 -19.90
N ASP A 48 8.50 1.44 -19.70
CA ASP A 48 8.82 2.53 -20.63
C ASP A 48 7.65 3.47 -20.94
N HIS A 49 6.63 3.52 -20.08
CA HIS A 49 5.40 4.28 -20.29
C HIS A 49 4.69 3.97 -21.62
N LYS A 50 4.97 2.81 -22.20
CA LYS A 50 4.37 2.35 -23.43
C LYS A 50 3.56 1.09 -23.16
N MET A 51 2.26 1.21 -23.26
CA MET A 51 1.35 0.09 -23.14
C MET A 51 0.78 -0.18 -24.52
N PRO A 52 0.72 -1.45 -24.97
CA PRO A 52 0.16 -1.76 -26.28
C PRO A 52 -1.28 -1.28 -26.49
N GLU A 53 -2.02 -1.17 -25.41
CA GLU A 53 -3.45 -0.86 -25.41
C GLU A 53 -3.75 0.54 -24.88
N ASP A 54 -2.73 1.27 -24.43
CA ASP A 54 -2.88 2.60 -23.83
C ASP A 54 -2.54 3.70 -24.84
N THR A 55 -3.23 4.81 -24.67
CA THR A 55 -2.74 6.08 -25.18
C THR A 55 -1.40 6.39 -24.53
N PRO A 56 -0.37 6.79 -25.31
CA PRO A 56 0.91 7.17 -24.73
C PRO A 56 0.73 8.17 -23.58
N GLY A 57 1.28 7.82 -22.41
CA GLY A 57 1.17 8.67 -21.22
C GLY A 57 -0.12 8.51 -20.42
N CYS A 58 -0.93 7.48 -20.68
CA CYS A 58 -2.16 7.23 -19.89
C CYS A 58 -1.86 7.13 -18.40
N ALA A 59 -0.88 6.34 -17.98
CA ALA A 59 -0.50 6.22 -16.58
C ALA A 59 -0.05 7.55 -15.97
N VAL A 60 0.67 8.36 -16.71
CA VAL A 60 1.08 9.71 -16.29
C VAL A 60 -0.11 10.63 -16.13
N THR A 61 -1.06 10.58 -17.06
CA THR A 61 -2.27 11.38 -17.01
C THR A 61 -3.12 11.01 -15.79
N CYS A 62 -3.35 9.73 -15.56
CA CYS A 62 -4.08 9.24 -14.40
C CYS A 62 -3.40 9.66 -13.07
N ALA A 63 -2.08 9.52 -12.99
CA ALA A 63 -1.33 9.93 -11.81
C ALA A 63 -1.47 11.43 -11.53
N LYS A 64 -1.38 12.26 -12.55
CA LYS A 64 -1.57 13.73 -12.44
C LYS A 64 -3.00 14.11 -12.05
N MET A 65 -3.97 13.25 -12.30
CA MET A 65 -5.35 13.43 -11.84
C MET A 65 -5.55 13.01 -10.38
N GLY A 66 -4.51 12.53 -9.71
CA GLY A 66 -4.57 12.08 -8.33
C GLY A 66 -5.01 10.64 -8.14
N LEU A 67 -5.06 9.83 -9.20
CA LEU A 67 -5.35 8.41 -9.07
C LEU A 67 -4.20 7.69 -8.36
N PRO A 68 -4.48 6.63 -7.60
CA PRO A 68 -3.46 5.99 -6.78
C PRO A 68 -2.38 5.31 -7.62
N LEU A 69 -1.14 5.47 -7.19
CA LEU A 69 0.00 4.70 -7.65
C LEU A 69 0.32 3.60 -6.65
N ALA A 70 0.92 2.54 -7.11
CA ALA A 70 1.34 1.44 -6.26
C ALA A 70 2.75 0.96 -6.58
N LEU A 71 3.40 0.39 -5.56
CA LEU A 71 4.66 -0.30 -5.70
C LEU A 71 4.38 -1.79 -5.89
N LEU A 72 4.75 -2.32 -7.06
CA LEU A 72 4.64 -3.74 -7.39
C LEU A 72 5.97 -4.41 -7.11
N THR A 73 5.99 -5.31 -6.13
CA THR A 73 7.19 -6.06 -5.77
C THR A 73 7.44 -7.25 -6.69
N ALA A 74 8.65 -7.79 -6.66
CA ALA A 74 9.05 -8.92 -7.50
C ALA A 74 8.23 -10.20 -7.21
N ASP A 75 7.72 -10.36 -6.00
CA ASP A 75 6.85 -11.47 -5.59
C ASP A 75 5.35 -11.21 -5.89
N GLY A 76 5.02 -10.12 -6.57
CA GLY A 76 3.67 -9.78 -7.00
C GLY A 76 2.81 -9.09 -5.95
N LYS A 77 3.36 -8.65 -4.84
CA LYS A 77 2.64 -7.84 -3.86
C LYS A 77 2.50 -6.41 -4.35
N LEU A 78 1.37 -5.82 -4.01
CA LEU A 78 1.02 -4.45 -4.40
C LEU A 78 0.83 -3.59 -3.16
N TYR A 79 1.60 -2.50 -3.06
CA TYR A 79 1.51 -1.53 -1.98
C TYR A 79 0.99 -0.21 -2.54
N THR A 80 -0.21 0.19 -2.15
CA THR A 80 -0.73 1.52 -2.49
C THR A 80 0.16 2.58 -1.85
N VAL A 81 0.67 3.50 -2.65
CA VAL A 81 1.55 4.58 -2.18
C VAL A 81 0.71 5.76 -1.70
N THR A 82 0.92 6.15 -0.46
CA THR A 82 0.31 7.31 0.20
C THR A 82 1.40 8.16 0.86
N GLY A 83 0.99 9.16 1.61
CA GLY A 83 1.91 10.03 2.35
C GLY A 83 2.48 11.17 1.50
N ASP A 84 3.59 11.72 1.95
CA ASP A 84 4.17 12.94 1.39
C ASP A 84 4.55 12.81 -0.09
N LEU A 85 4.99 11.64 -0.52
CA LEU A 85 5.37 11.42 -1.92
C LEU A 85 4.17 11.37 -2.86
N ALA A 86 3.00 10.96 -2.37
CA ALA A 86 1.77 10.92 -3.14
C ALA A 86 1.00 12.24 -3.11
N ALA A 87 1.45 13.23 -2.35
CA ALA A 87 0.82 14.53 -2.27
C ALA A 87 0.88 15.30 -3.61
N ASN A 88 -0.01 16.29 -3.75
CA ASN A 88 -0.08 17.15 -4.93
C ASN A 88 -0.25 16.34 -6.25
N ASN A 89 -1.23 15.44 -6.27
CA ASN A 89 -1.51 14.58 -7.41
C ASN A 89 -0.25 13.81 -7.89
N ASN A 90 0.41 13.17 -6.95
CA ASN A 90 1.59 12.34 -7.21
C ASN A 90 2.77 13.07 -7.86
N ALA A 91 2.89 14.37 -7.69
CA ALA A 91 3.87 15.19 -8.39
C ALA A 91 5.32 14.68 -8.25
N LYS A 92 5.66 14.15 -7.08
CA LYS A 92 7.00 13.58 -6.83
C LYS A 92 7.18 12.17 -7.38
N LEU A 93 6.10 11.43 -7.61
CA LEU A 93 6.11 10.05 -8.10
C LEU A 93 6.04 9.96 -9.63
N VAL A 94 5.35 10.88 -10.28
CA VAL A 94 5.15 10.87 -11.73
C VAL A 94 6.43 10.66 -12.53
N PRO A 95 7.58 11.33 -12.22
CA PRO A 95 8.83 11.11 -12.96
C PRO A 95 9.39 9.69 -12.86
N HIS A 96 8.90 8.90 -11.90
CA HIS A 96 9.39 7.55 -11.62
C HIS A 96 8.41 6.46 -12.02
N LEU A 97 7.30 6.80 -12.67
CA LEU A 97 6.36 5.82 -13.18
C LEU A 97 7.06 4.80 -14.07
N SER A 98 6.71 3.53 -13.89
CA SER A 98 7.29 2.34 -14.52
C SER A 98 8.76 2.04 -14.14
N HIS A 99 9.39 2.90 -13.40
CA HIS A 99 10.76 2.67 -12.95
C HIS A 99 10.80 1.77 -11.72
N LYS A 100 11.90 1.06 -11.55
CA LYS A 100 12.18 0.34 -10.33
C LYS A 100 12.74 1.30 -9.29
N VAL A 101 12.07 1.36 -8.15
CA VAL A 101 12.40 2.29 -7.06
C VAL A 101 12.40 1.57 -5.72
N GLU A 102 13.01 2.20 -4.75
CA GLU A 102 12.94 1.81 -3.35
C GLU A 102 12.18 2.90 -2.58
N LEU A 103 11.11 2.52 -1.91
CA LEU A 103 10.32 3.41 -1.07
C LEU A 103 10.54 3.09 0.40
N THR A 104 10.73 4.12 1.19
CA THR A 104 10.75 4.01 2.66
C THR A 104 9.55 4.74 3.24
N GLY A 105 8.83 4.08 4.12
CA GLY A 105 7.66 4.64 4.77
C GLY A 105 6.99 3.65 5.71
N ASP A 106 5.90 4.09 6.30
CA ASP A 106 5.13 3.26 7.22
C ASP A 106 4.19 2.35 6.42
N VAL A 107 4.34 1.05 6.65
CA VAL A 107 3.54 0.02 6.01
C VAL A 107 2.41 -0.40 6.93
N THR A 108 1.20 -0.40 6.38
CA THR A 108 -0.01 -0.89 7.05
C THR A 108 -0.73 -1.89 6.17
N GLU A 109 -1.42 -2.83 6.81
CA GLU A 109 -2.31 -3.78 6.15
C GLU A 109 -3.71 -3.64 6.75
N LYS A 110 -4.70 -3.50 5.88
CA LYS A 110 -6.10 -3.44 6.29
C LYS A 110 -6.97 -4.16 5.26
N GLY A 111 -7.65 -5.22 5.70
CA GLY A 111 -8.56 -5.98 4.85
C GLY A 111 -7.90 -6.56 3.59
N GLY A 112 -6.64 -7.00 3.68
CA GLY A 112 -5.87 -7.52 2.57
C GLY A 112 -5.25 -6.45 1.66
N THR A 113 -5.49 -5.17 1.91
CA THR A 113 -4.88 -4.06 1.19
C THR A 113 -3.64 -3.58 1.94
N MET A 114 -2.50 -3.60 1.26
CA MET A 114 -1.24 -3.09 1.79
C MET A 114 -1.03 -1.66 1.32
N THR A 115 -0.60 -0.81 2.23
CA THR A 115 -0.36 0.62 1.99
C THR A 115 1.00 0.99 2.53
N ILE A 116 1.74 1.82 1.79
CA ILE A 116 2.98 2.44 2.26
C ILE A 116 2.84 3.95 2.26
N ALA A 117 2.89 4.55 3.45
CA ALA A 117 2.95 6.01 3.62
C ALA A 117 4.39 6.44 3.38
N ALA A 118 4.74 6.64 2.11
CA ALA A 118 6.12 6.83 1.70
C ALA A 118 6.62 8.25 1.98
N SER A 119 7.78 8.34 2.61
CA SER A 119 8.49 9.58 2.93
C SER A 119 9.74 9.81 2.09
N SER A 120 10.35 8.74 1.57
CA SER A 120 11.52 8.84 0.70
C SER A 120 11.48 7.85 -0.45
N LEU A 121 12.11 8.23 -1.54
CA LEU A 121 12.25 7.44 -2.76
C LEU A 121 13.71 7.43 -3.21
N LYS A 122 14.19 6.26 -3.54
CA LYS A 122 15.49 6.06 -4.19
C LYS A 122 15.28 5.34 -5.52
N MET A 123 15.82 5.91 -6.59
CA MET A 123 15.81 5.31 -7.91
C MET A 123 16.73 4.09 -7.94
N ILE A 124 16.28 2.96 -8.46
CA ILE A 124 17.11 1.77 -8.69
C ILE A 124 17.46 1.66 -10.18
N SER A 125 16.44 1.65 -11.04
CA SER A 125 16.65 1.60 -12.50
C SER A 125 15.42 2.14 -13.24
N LYS A 126 15.63 2.56 -14.48
CA LYS A 126 14.56 2.92 -15.42
C LYS A 126 14.00 1.68 -16.11
#